data_8aa64f25524b0bbe3f792c8a3c99452f
#
_entry.id   8aa64f25524b0bbe3f792c8a3c99452f
#
_cell.length_a   1.000
_cell.length_b   1.000
_cell.length_c   1.000
_cell.angle_alpha   90.00
_cell.angle_beta   90.00
_cell.angle_gamma   90.00
#
_symmetry.space_group_name_H-M   'P 1'
#
loop_
_entity.id
_entity.type
_entity.pdbx_description
1 polymer ?
#
loop_
_entity_poly.entity_id
_entity_poly.type
_entity_poly.pdbx_seq_one_letter_code
_entity_poly.pdbx_strand_id
1 'polypeptide(L)'
;MSDYSTILSKMKQEIVRFTEKISGSMHRPERKFAANLCYGILASRSCLLANVADALLEQNKKVNTVERLGRHLERGVSDAAEQGYLDMVRGVIPDGEVVVHIDNSDVAKPYGKAFEGLGKVRDGSKSSGSKCVLEKGFDVVS
;
A
#
# COMPACT_ATOMS: atom_id res chain seq x y z
N MET A 1 1.45 -4.10 29.97
CA MET A 1 2.44 -3.73 28.92
C MET A 1 2.88 -4.90 28.04
N SER A 2 2.65 -6.16 28.41
CA SER A 2 3.07 -7.34 27.61
C SER A 2 2.26 -7.55 26.32
N ASP A 3 1.01 -7.15 26.24
CA ASP A 3 0.14 -7.44 25.10
C ASP A 3 0.52 -6.69 23.82
N TYR A 4 0.98 -5.43 23.93
CA TYR A 4 1.30 -4.62 22.75
C TYR A 4 2.55 -5.15 22.02
N SER A 5 3.59 -5.52 22.75
CA SER A 5 4.81 -6.10 22.15
C SER A 5 4.52 -7.44 21.49
N THR A 6 3.66 -8.23 22.07
CA THR A 6 3.22 -9.53 21.53
C THR A 6 2.41 -9.37 20.25
N ILE A 7 1.50 -8.38 20.19
CA ILE A 7 0.70 -8.06 19.00
C ILE A 7 1.61 -7.61 17.85
N LEU A 8 2.52 -6.68 18.10
CA LEU A 8 3.47 -6.20 17.08
C LEU A 8 4.38 -7.31 16.56
N SER A 9 4.83 -8.20 17.45
CA SER A 9 5.64 -9.35 17.07
C SER A 9 4.87 -10.32 16.17
N LYS A 10 3.63 -10.66 16.53
CA LYS A 10 2.75 -11.50 15.70
C LYS A 10 2.47 -10.85 14.35
N MET A 11 2.12 -9.57 14.32
CA MET A 11 1.90 -8.83 13.08
C MET A 11 3.13 -8.88 12.17
N LYS A 12 4.33 -8.67 12.73
CA LYS A 12 5.58 -8.77 11.97
C LYS A 12 5.79 -10.15 11.38
N GLN A 13 5.51 -11.21 12.15
CA GLN A 13 5.61 -12.59 11.67
C GLN A 13 4.63 -12.87 10.52
N GLU A 14 3.38 -12.44 10.63
CA GLU A 14 2.39 -12.63 9.56
C GLU A 14 2.76 -11.86 8.28
N ILE A 15 3.30 -10.65 8.41
CA ILE A 15 3.79 -9.88 7.26
C ILE A 15 4.98 -10.59 6.60
N VAL A 16 5.92 -11.13 7.37
CA VAL A 16 7.04 -11.90 6.82
C VAL A 16 6.52 -13.13 6.08
N ARG A 17 5.60 -13.89 6.67
CA ARG A 17 4.97 -15.05 6.01
C ARG A 17 4.25 -14.68 4.71
N PHE A 18 3.50 -13.57 4.73
CA PHE A 18 2.84 -13.04 3.54
C PHE A 18 3.85 -12.68 2.46
N THR A 19 4.86 -11.90 2.81
CA THR A 19 5.90 -11.50 1.85
C THR A 19 6.72 -12.67 1.33
N GLU A 20 6.93 -13.72 2.12
CA GLU A 20 7.57 -14.96 1.68
C GLU A 20 6.73 -15.71 0.63
N LYS A 21 5.40 -15.74 0.81
CA LYS A 21 4.49 -16.38 -0.16
C LYS A 21 4.51 -15.68 -1.52
N ILE A 22 4.50 -14.36 -1.56
CA ILE A 22 4.49 -13.58 -2.80
C ILE A 22 5.89 -13.38 -3.41
N SER A 23 6.95 -13.74 -2.69
CA SER A 23 8.34 -13.39 -3.05
C SER A 23 9.13 -14.49 -3.74
N GLY A 24 8.47 -15.57 -4.19
CA GLY A 24 9.16 -16.78 -4.70
C GLY A 24 10.33 -16.55 -5.65
N SER A 25 10.25 -15.53 -6.52
CA SER A 25 11.29 -15.14 -7.47
C SER A 25 11.90 -13.76 -7.20
N MET A 26 11.48 -13.06 -6.16
CA MET A 26 11.98 -11.73 -5.82
C MET A 26 13.41 -11.76 -5.26
N HIS A 27 14.23 -10.78 -5.59
CA HIS A 27 15.54 -10.60 -5.00
C HIS A 27 15.46 -10.20 -3.51
N ARG A 28 16.46 -10.59 -2.73
CA ARG A 28 16.50 -10.32 -1.27
C ARG A 28 16.24 -8.85 -0.88
N PRO A 29 16.76 -7.82 -1.59
CA PRO A 29 16.46 -6.43 -1.28
C PRO A 29 14.99 -6.06 -1.46
N GLU A 30 14.32 -6.58 -2.49
CA GLU A 30 12.90 -6.33 -2.75
C GLU A 30 12.02 -6.99 -1.69
N ARG A 31 12.32 -8.24 -1.31
CA ARG A 31 11.61 -8.91 -0.21
C ARG A 31 11.69 -8.13 1.08
N LYS A 32 12.90 -7.64 1.42
CA LYS A 32 13.11 -6.80 2.60
C LYS A 32 12.32 -5.49 2.50
N PHE A 33 12.30 -4.86 1.33
CA PHE A 33 11.54 -3.65 1.07
C PHE A 33 10.04 -3.90 1.25
N ALA A 34 9.47 -4.92 0.61
CA ALA A 34 8.05 -5.27 0.72
C ALA A 34 7.64 -5.52 2.18
N ALA A 35 8.41 -6.34 2.90
CA ALA A 35 8.15 -6.60 4.31
C ALA A 35 8.20 -5.35 5.19
N ASN A 36 9.22 -4.50 5.00
CA ASN A 36 9.38 -3.27 5.74
C ASN A 36 8.26 -2.27 5.44
N LEU A 37 7.88 -2.11 4.16
CA LEU A 37 6.82 -1.20 3.76
C LEU A 37 5.47 -1.64 4.33
N CYS A 38 5.09 -2.90 4.15
CA CYS A 38 3.85 -3.45 4.69
C CYS A 38 3.78 -3.31 6.22
N TYR A 39 4.85 -3.70 6.92
CA TYR A 39 4.91 -3.56 8.38
C TYR A 39 4.81 -2.11 8.81
N GLY A 40 5.58 -1.23 8.18
CA GLY A 40 5.63 0.18 8.54
C GLY A 40 4.30 0.90 8.31
N ILE A 41 3.59 0.62 7.21
CA ILE A 41 2.24 1.16 6.94
C ILE A 41 1.26 0.69 8.02
N LEU A 42 1.23 -0.59 8.32
CA LEU A 42 0.31 -1.15 9.32
C LEU A 42 0.63 -0.64 10.73
N ALA A 43 1.90 -0.59 11.11
CA ALA A 43 2.32 -0.14 12.43
C ALA A 43 2.12 1.37 12.63
N SER A 44 2.39 2.19 11.61
CA SER A 44 2.19 3.64 11.67
C SER A 44 0.77 4.08 11.34
N ARG A 45 -0.05 3.21 10.76
CA ARG A 45 -1.37 3.53 10.18
C ARG A 45 -1.30 4.67 9.17
N SER A 46 -0.21 4.73 8.42
CA SER A 46 0.07 5.84 7.50
C SER A 46 0.88 5.35 6.30
N CYS A 47 0.56 5.87 5.11
CA CYS A 47 1.36 5.65 3.89
C CYS A 47 2.48 6.70 3.74
N LEU A 48 2.61 7.67 4.64
CA LEU A 48 3.70 8.64 4.62
C LEU A 48 5.02 7.95 4.99
N LEU A 49 6.00 7.97 4.09
CA LEU A 49 7.28 7.29 4.29
C LEU A 49 8.01 7.74 5.55
N ALA A 50 7.82 8.99 5.98
CA ALA A 50 8.38 9.49 7.24
C ALA A 50 7.82 8.77 8.47
N ASN A 51 6.50 8.47 8.47
CA ASN A 51 5.84 7.74 9.55
C ASN A 51 6.18 6.24 9.49
N VAL A 52 6.26 5.70 8.27
CA VAL A 52 6.73 4.32 8.03
C VAL A 52 8.14 4.14 8.58
N ALA A 53 9.05 5.08 8.28
CA ALA A 53 10.44 5.03 8.76
C ALA A 53 10.54 5.07 10.30
N ASP A 54 9.70 5.89 10.95
CA ASP A 54 9.63 5.92 12.42
C ASP A 54 9.16 4.58 13.00
N ALA A 55 8.16 3.95 12.38
CA ALA A 55 7.62 2.66 12.83
C ALA A 55 8.60 1.49 12.66
N LEU A 56 9.53 1.59 11.72
CA LEU A 56 10.55 0.55 11.48
C LEU A 56 11.61 0.48 12.58
N LEU A 57 11.81 1.55 13.36
CA LEU A 57 12.77 1.64 14.45
C LEU A 57 14.20 1.18 14.05
N GLU A 58 14.61 1.49 12.82
CA GLU A 58 15.95 1.15 12.34
C GLU A 58 17.00 2.04 13.03
N GLN A 59 18.21 1.49 13.25
CA GLN A 59 19.32 2.24 13.85
C GLN A 59 19.87 3.36 12.94
N ASN A 60 19.49 3.35 11.66
CA ASN A 60 19.90 4.35 10.68
C ASN A 60 19.17 5.68 10.90
N LYS A 61 19.76 6.78 10.41
CA LYS A 61 19.06 8.07 10.36
C LYS A 61 17.76 7.93 9.57
N LYS A 62 16.67 8.48 10.11
CA LYS A 62 15.32 8.45 9.50
C LYS A 62 15.35 8.85 8.02
N VAL A 63 16.11 9.89 7.67
CA VAL A 63 16.22 10.37 6.28
C VAL A 63 16.72 9.28 5.34
N ASN A 64 17.71 8.51 5.75
CA ASN A 64 18.26 7.43 4.94
C ASN A 64 17.24 6.29 4.71
N THR A 65 16.42 6.00 5.73
CA THR A 65 15.34 5.02 5.63
C THR A 65 14.27 5.52 4.67
N VAL A 66 13.85 6.77 4.75
CA VAL A 66 12.88 7.40 3.83
C VAL A 66 13.40 7.37 2.39
N GLU A 67 14.65 7.80 2.15
CA GLU A 67 15.25 7.77 0.81
C GLU A 67 15.37 6.35 0.24
N ARG A 68 15.73 5.38 1.08
CA ARG A 68 15.80 3.97 0.67
C ARG A 68 14.44 3.45 0.25
N LEU A 69 13.39 3.72 1.02
CA LEU A 69 12.02 3.33 0.71
C LEU A 69 11.54 4.04 -0.57
N GLY A 70 11.78 5.34 -0.70
CA GLY A 70 11.41 6.13 -1.88
C GLY A 70 12.04 5.58 -3.15
N ARG A 71 13.35 5.29 -3.15
CA ARG A 71 14.05 4.71 -4.30
C ARG A 71 13.50 3.34 -4.73
N HIS A 72 13.01 2.55 -3.79
CA HIS A 72 12.35 1.28 -4.15
C HIS A 72 10.96 1.53 -4.76
N LEU A 73 10.18 2.48 -4.24
CA LEU A 73 8.89 2.85 -4.81
C LEU A 73 9.00 3.42 -6.22
N GLU A 74 10.02 4.25 -6.48
CA GLU A 74 10.30 4.79 -7.83
C GLU A 74 10.58 3.70 -8.88
N ARG A 75 11.14 2.56 -8.46
CA ARG A 75 11.39 1.42 -9.36
C ARG A 75 10.12 0.62 -9.67
N GLY A 76 9.05 0.88 -8.94
CA GLY A 76 7.82 0.11 -9.05
C GLY A 76 7.88 -1.26 -8.38
N VAL A 77 6.79 -2.00 -8.52
CA VAL A 77 6.66 -3.39 -8.07
C VAL A 77 7.17 -4.29 -9.19
N SER A 78 8.00 -5.27 -8.87
CA SER A 78 8.48 -6.21 -9.88
C SER A 78 7.36 -7.15 -10.35
N ASP A 79 7.39 -7.54 -11.63
CA ASP A 79 6.45 -8.51 -12.22
C ASP A 79 6.39 -9.80 -11.39
N ALA A 80 7.52 -10.18 -10.79
CA ALA A 80 7.63 -11.34 -9.93
C ALA A 80 6.79 -11.20 -8.65
N ALA A 81 6.71 -10.01 -8.06
CA ALA A 81 5.88 -9.75 -6.89
C ALA A 81 4.40 -9.73 -7.25
N GLU A 82 4.06 -9.12 -8.37
CA GLU A 82 2.70 -9.08 -8.90
C GLU A 82 2.20 -10.50 -9.19
N GLN A 83 3.00 -11.29 -9.93
CA GLN A 83 2.64 -12.67 -10.23
C GLN A 83 2.49 -13.53 -8.97
N GLY A 84 3.41 -13.40 -8.00
CA GLY A 84 3.32 -14.12 -6.72
C GLY A 84 2.07 -13.75 -5.92
N TYR A 85 1.65 -12.48 -5.96
CA TYR A 85 0.40 -12.03 -5.36
C TYR A 85 -0.82 -12.62 -6.07
N LEU A 86 -0.85 -12.55 -7.41
CA LEU A 86 -1.94 -13.12 -8.21
C LEU A 86 -2.07 -14.64 -8.00
N ASP A 87 -0.96 -15.36 -7.93
CA ASP A 87 -0.98 -16.80 -7.67
C ASP A 87 -1.51 -17.13 -6.27
N MET A 88 -1.15 -16.31 -5.28
CA MET A 88 -1.70 -16.44 -3.92
C MET A 88 -3.22 -16.16 -3.91
N VAL A 89 -3.69 -15.12 -4.60
CA VAL A 89 -5.12 -14.80 -4.71
C VAL A 89 -5.87 -15.92 -5.41
N ARG A 90 -5.35 -16.45 -6.53
CA ARG A 90 -5.94 -17.59 -7.24
C ARG A 90 -6.07 -18.82 -6.35
N GLY A 91 -5.09 -19.05 -5.47
CA GLY A 91 -5.14 -20.19 -4.54
C GLY A 91 -6.21 -20.09 -3.44
N VAL A 92 -6.81 -18.92 -3.23
CA VAL A 92 -7.91 -18.72 -2.25
C VAL A 92 -9.28 -18.53 -2.90
N ILE A 93 -9.32 -18.37 -4.22
CA ILE A 93 -10.60 -18.30 -4.97
C ILE A 93 -11.20 -19.72 -5.02
N PRO A 94 -12.43 -19.93 -4.56
CA PRO A 94 -13.08 -21.23 -4.64
C PRO A 94 -13.36 -21.64 -6.07
N ASP A 95 -13.35 -22.95 -6.34
CA ASP A 95 -13.83 -23.48 -7.61
C ASP A 95 -15.33 -23.19 -7.75
N GLY A 96 -15.74 -22.56 -8.85
CA GLY A 96 -17.13 -22.25 -9.13
C GLY A 96 -17.34 -20.87 -9.73
N GLU A 97 -18.57 -20.38 -9.64
CA GLU A 97 -18.95 -19.05 -10.12
C GLU A 97 -18.37 -17.97 -9.18
N VAL A 98 -17.59 -17.05 -9.73
CA VAL A 98 -16.98 -15.92 -9.01
C VAL A 98 -17.66 -14.65 -9.47
N VAL A 99 -18.19 -13.87 -8.52
CA VAL A 99 -18.74 -12.54 -8.78
C VAL A 99 -17.66 -11.51 -8.47
N VAL A 100 -17.26 -10.74 -9.47
CA VAL A 100 -16.31 -9.64 -9.32
C VAL A 100 -17.08 -8.33 -9.23
N HIS A 101 -16.92 -7.61 -8.14
CA HIS A 101 -17.42 -6.25 -7.99
C HIS A 101 -16.29 -5.29 -8.36
N ILE A 102 -16.57 -4.39 -9.31
CA ILE A 102 -15.65 -3.33 -9.72
C ILE A 102 -16.31 -2.02 -9.37
N ASP A 103 -15.64 -1.20 -8.58
CA ASP A 103 -16.11 0.12 -8.17
C ASP A 103 -15.06 1.18 -8.46
N ASN A 104 -15.53 2.38 -8.80
CA ASN A 104 -14.68 3.53 -9.02
C ASN A 104 -14.63 4.39 -7.75
N SER A 105 -13.43 4.71 -7.31
CA SER A 105 -13.21 5.58 -6.16
C SER A 105 -12.49 6.85 -6.58
N ASP A 106 -12.99 7.98 -6.11
CA ASP A 106 -12.38 9.28 -6.36
C ASP A 106 -11.39 9.64 -5.24
N VAL A 107 -10.17 10.01 -5.60
CA VAL A 107 -9.17 10.54 -4.67
C VAL A 107 -9.02 12.03 -4.90
N ALA A 108 -9.74 12.83 -4.11
CA ALA A 108 -9.67 14.29 -4.19
C ALA A 108 -8.29 14.83 -3.75
N LYS A 109 -7.70 15.69 -4.56
CA LYS A 109 -6.42 16.38 -4.33
C LYS A 109 -6.58 17.88 -4.60
N PRO A 110 -7.36 18.61 -3.78
CA PRO A 110 -7.75 20.00 -4.06
C PRO A 110 -6.55 20.95 -4.19
N TYR A 111 -5.45 20.64 -3.51
CA TYR A 111 -4.21 21.43 -3.56
C TYR A 111 -3.18 20.91 -4.58
N GLY A 112 -3.52 19.88 -5.35
CA GLY A 112 -2.66 19.34 -6.41
C GLY A 112 -2.47 20.39 -7.52
N LYS A 113 -1.19 20.72 -7.84
CA LYS A 113 -0.90 21.74 -8.87
C LYS A 113 -0.62 21.11 -10.23
N ALA A 114 0.23 20.12 -10.29
CA ALA A 114 0.71 19.52 -11.53
C ALA A 114 1.16 18.07 -11.28
N PHE A 115 0.21 17.16 -11.14
CA PHE A 115 0.48 15.73 -11.14
C PHE A 115 0.00 15.16 -12.47
N GLU A 116 0.75 14.20 -13.01
CA GLU A 116 0.35 13.44 -14.18
C GLU A 116 -0.97 12.71 -13.89
N GLY A 117 -1.91 12.74 -14.83
CA GLY A 117 -3.23 12.13 -14.67
C GLY A 117 -4.21 12.85 -13.75
N LEU A 118 -3.86 14.05 -13.23
CA LEU A 118 -4.75 14.84 -12.39
C LEU A 118 -5.91 15.40 -13.20
N GLY A 119 -7.11 14.93 -12.95
CA GLY A 119 -8.36 15.35 -13.59
C GLY A 119 -9.31 16.10 -12.65
N LYS A 120 -10.56 16.22 -13.08
CA LYS A 120 -11.69 16.65 -12.24
C LYS A 120 -12.46 15.40 -11.83
N VAL A 121 -12.59 15.21 -10.52
CA VAL A 121 -13.33 14.10 -9.92
C VAL A 121 -14.43 14.62 -9.03
N ARG A 122 -15.44 13.81 -8.78
CA ARG A 122 -16.51 14.16 -7.85
C ARG A 122 -16.02 13.92 -6.41
N ASP A 123 -16.02 14.95 -5.59
CA ASP A 123 -15.77 14.79 -4.16
C ASP A 123 -17.03 14.21 -3.49
N GLY A 124 -17.05 12.93 -3.25
CA GLY A 124 -18.16 12.22 -2.61
C GLY A 124 -18.44 12.71 -1.19
N SER A 125 -17.41 13.18 -0.47
CA SER A 125 -17.54 13.69 0.91
C SER A 125 -18.23 15.05 0.98
N LYS A 126 -18.16 15.84 -0.09
CA LYS A 126 -18.74 17.19 -0.21
C LYS A 126 -19.97 17.23 -1.11
N SER A 127 -20.24 16.15 -1.83
CA SER A 127 -21.37 16.03 -2.74
C SER A 127 -22.61 15.50 -2.03
N SER A 128 -23.78 15.89 -2.49
CA SER A 128 -25.08 15.36 -2.05
C SER A 128 -25.94 15.03 -3.28
N GLY A 129 -27.14 14.44 -3.05
CA GLY A 129 -28.08 14.13 -4.13
C GLY A 129 -28.50 15.34 -4.97
N SER A 130 -28.48 16.53 -4.38
CA SER A 130 -28.86 17.80 -5.03
C SER A 130 -27.64 18.68 -5.42
N LYS A 131 -26.43 18.36 -4.96
CA LYS A 131 -25.24 19.18 -5.21
C LYS A 131 -24.05 18.30 -5.57
N CYS A 132 -23.56 18.41 -6.79
CA CYS A 132 -22.31 17.79 -7.20
C CYS A 132 -21.14 18.76 -7.01
N VAL A 133 -20.15 18.36 -6.22
CA VAL A 133 -18.91 19.12 -6.03
C VAL A 133 -17.79 18.41 -6.78
N LEU A 134 -17.17 19.14 -7.73
CA LEU A 134 -16.03 18.66 -8.50
C LEU A 134 -14.75 19.29 -7.97
N GLU A 135 -13.75 18.48 -7.71
CA GLU A 135 -12.42 18.90 -7.31
C GLU A 135 -11.34 18.25 -8.20
N LYS A 136 -10.10 18.72 -8.06
CA LYS A 136 -8.97 18.05 -8.67
C LYS A 136 -8.72 16.72 -7.96
N GLY A 137 -8.44 15.67 -8.71
CA GLY A 137 -8.20 14.35 -8.14
C GLY A 137 -7.88 13.29 -9.18
N PHE A 138 -7.88 12.05 -8.72
CA PHE A 138 -7.69 10.87 -9.56
C PHE A 138 -8.93 9.98 -9.44
N ASP A 139 -9.35 9.45 -10.57
CA ASP A 139 -10.32 8.35 -10.64
C ASP A 139 -9.54 7.03 -10.52
N VAL A 140 -9.88 6.24 -9.53
CA VAL A 140 -9.20 4.98 -9.21
C VAL A 140 -10.20 3.85 -9.30
N VAL A 141 -9.93 2.88 -10.15
CA VAL A 141 -10.71 1.63 -10.25
C VAL A 141 -10.15 0.62 -9.27
N SER A 142 -10.97 0.07 -8.39
CA SER A 142 -10.60 -0.93 -7.39
C SER A 142 -11.36 -2.24 -7.57
#